data_1820507d4e8529176e956a0dabd687a5
#
_entry.id   1820507d4e8529176e956a0dabd687a5
#
_cell.length_a   1.000
_cell.length_b   1.000
_cell.length_c   1.000
_cell.angle_alpha   90.00
_cell.angle_beta   90.00
_cell.angle_gamma   90.00
#
_symmetry.space_group_name_H-M   'P 1'
#
loop_
_entity.id
_entity.type
_entity.pdbx_description
1 polymer ?
#
loop_
_entity_poly.entity_id
_entity_poly.type
_entity_poly.pdbx_seq_one_letter_code
_entity_poly.pdbx_strand_id
1 'polypeptide(L)'
;QTYRRKGHLLDTGIHYIGSLDEGQVMNQFFRYVGIMDHLKVRKLDENAFDKIFYKNRVYDYAMGYERFIDTLCQSFPHEKENLRQYTTLLKEVGNLISVDNLKKGIISTEGMKFFNTSAAGMIDKITTNPDLQSVLAGSALLYGGLREHSNFYEHAMINNSYIQGAYRFID
;
A
#
# COMPACT_ATOMS: atom_id res chain seq x y z
N GLN A 1 -15.41 -10.25 9.05
CA GLN A 1 -16.50 -11.13 8.60
C GLN A 1 -15.90 -12.33 7.90
N THR A 2 -16.50 -13.51 8.11
CA THR A 2 -16.08 -14.76 7.48
C THR A 2 -17.27 -15.44 6.83
N TYR A 3 -17.03 -16.27 5.83
CA TYR A 3 -18.04 -17.14 5.23
C TYR A 3 -17.51 -18.56 5.04
N ARG A 4 -18.42 -19.53 4.94
CA ARG A 4 -18.06 -20.94 4.70
C ARG A 4 -18.41 -21.35 3.28
N ARG A 5 -17.48 -22.01 2.59
CA ARG A 5 -17.72 -22.62 1.28
C ARG A 5 -17.01 -23.98 1.20
N LYS A 6 -17.75 -25.02 0.88
CA LYS A 6 -17.23 -26.41 0.76
C LYS A 6 -16.41 -26.85 1.98
N GLY A 7 -16.86 -26.50 3.19
CA GLY A 7 -16.19 -26.86 4.45
C GLY A 7 -15.02 -25.95 4.86
N HIS A 8 -14.58 -25.04 4.01
CA HIS A 8 -13.50 -24.07 4.31
C HIS A 8 -14.09 -22.78 4.86
N LEU A 9 -13.43 -22.24 5.90
CA LEU A 9 -13.69 -20.90 6.41
C LEU A 9 -12.84 -19.92 5.61
N LEU A 10 -13.48 -18.90 5.04
CA LEU A 10 -12.86 -17.89 4.21
C LEU A 10 -13.15 -16.51 4.80
N ASP A 11 -12.13 -15.66 4.87
CA ASP A 11 -12.28 -14.28 5.29
C ASP A 11 -12.81 -13.41 4.14
N THR A 12 -13.67 -12.45 4.50
CA THR A 12 -14.12 -11.38 3.61
C THR A 12 -13.62 -10.07 4.16
N GLY A 13 -12.64 -9.49 3.56
CA GLY A 13 -12.15 -8.20 3.99
C GLY A 13 -10.64 -8.14 3.99
N ILE A 14 -10.09 -7.50 4.99
CA ILE A 14 -8.66 -7.23 5.06
C ILE A 14 -7.89 -8.50 5.44
N HIS A 15 -6.97 -8.94 4.56
CA HIS A 15 -6.15 -10.11 4.81
C HIS A 15 -4.84 -9.79 5.54
N TYR A 16 -4.34 -8.58 5.38
CA TYR A 16 -3.20 -8.00 6.08
C TYR A 16 -3.35 -6.49 6.18
N ILE A 17 -2.68 -5.88 7.13
CA ILE A 17 -2.78 -4.47 7.44
C ILE A 17 -1.40 -3.83 7.47
N GLY A 18 -1.31 -2.59 7.08
CA GLY A 18 -0.06 -1.84 7.08
C GLY A 18 0.05 -0.83 8.22
N SER A 19 1.23 -0.23 8.35
CA SER A 19 1.50 0.90 9.26
C SER A 19 1.22 0.60 10.74
N LEU A 20 1.60 -0.60 11.23
CA LEU A 20 1.44 -0.99 12.63
C LEU A 20 2.72 -0.87 13.49
N ASP A 21 3.87 -0.55 12.91
CA ASP A 21 5.07 -0.28 13.71
C ASP A 21 4.85 0.95 14.60
N GLU A 22 5.61 1.03 15.70
CA GLU A 22 5.50 2.12 16.66
C GLU A 22 5.64 3.48 15.99
N GLY A 23 4.74 4.40 16.31
CA GLY A 23 4.69 5.75 15.71
C GLY A 23 4.04 5.82 14.33
N GLN A 24 3.72 4.72 13.68
CA GLN A 24 3.00 4.72 12.40
C GLN A 24 1.51 4.97 12.59
N VAL A 25 0.84 5.43 11.54
CA VAL A 25 -0.53 5.96 11.61
C VAL A 25 -1.55 4.96 12.14
N MET A 26 -1.54 3.71 11.67
CA MET A 26 -2.50 2.70 12.14
C MET A 26 -2.21 2.26 13.58
N ASN A 27 -0.93 2.18 13.98
CA ASN A 27 -0.56 1.95 15.38
C ASN A 27 -1.12 3.05 16.28
N GLN A 28 -0.95 4.31 15.90
CA GLN A 28 -1.49 5.45 16.66
C GLN A 28 -3.03 5.41 16.75
N PHE A 29 -3.73 5.07 15.65
CA PHE A 29 -5.18 4.90 15.67
C PHE A 29 -5.63 3.79 16.62
N PHE A 30 -5.00 2.62 16.54
CA PHE A 30 -5.37 1.49 17.36
C PHE A 30 -5.04 1.72 18.84
N ARG A 31 -3.97 2.46 19.16
CA ARG A 31 -3.71 2.92 20.54
C ARG A 31 -4.76 3.93 20.99
N TYR A 32 -5.13 4.87 20.15
CA TYR A 32 -6.15 5.87 20.49
C TYR A 32 -7.52 5.25 20.82
N VAL A 33 -7.94 4.23 20.07
CA VAL A 33 -9.19 3.51 20.37
C VAL A 33 -9.02 2.37 21.39
N GLY A 34 -7.82 2.18 21.93
CA GLY A 34 -7.55 1.22 23.03
C GLY A 34 -7.51 -0.25 22.62
N ILE A 35 -7.35 -0.56 21.33
CA ILE A 35 -7.36 -1.96 20.86
C ILE A 35 -5.97 -2.51 20.57
N MET A 36 -4.94 -1.68 20.41
CA MET A 36 -3.61 -2.11 19.96
C MET A 36 -3.03 -3.21 20.84
N ASP A 37 -3.13 -3.08 22.17
CA ASP A 37 -2.55 -4.02 23.12
C ASP A 37 -3.31 -5.35 23.19
N HIS A 38 -4.49 -5.44 22.59
CA HIS A 38 -5.31 -6.65 22.50
C HIS A 38 -5.14 -7.38 21.16
N LEU A 39 -4.45 -6.77 20.20
CA LEU A 39 -4.25 -7.36 18.88
C LEU A 39 -3.04 -8.30 18.89
N LYS A 40 -3.26 -9.52 18.44
CA LYS A 40 -2.16 -10.42 18.12
C LYS A 40 -1.84 -10.28 16.63
N VAL A 41 -0.67 -9.79 16.33
CA VAL A 41 -0.23 -9.56 14.96
C VAL A 41 1.13 -10.21 14.68
N ARG A 42 1.35 -10.61 13.45
CA ARG A 42 2.63 -11.09 12.96
C ARG A 42 3.02 -10.29 11.73
N LYS A 43 4.24 -9.79 11.74
CA LYS A 43 4.83 -9.12 10.58
C LYS A 43 4.98 -10.13 9.43
N LEU A 44 4.66 -9.71 8.22
CA LEU A 44 4.89 -10.50 7.02
C LEU A 44 6.38 -10.49 6.63
N ASP A 45 6.72 -11.25 5.60
CA ASP A 45 8.10 -11.29 5.08
C ASP A 45 8.50 -9.90 4.56
N GLU A 46 9.58 -9.36 5.13
CA GLU A 46 10.06 -8.03 4.76
C GLU A 46 10.59 -7.95 3.33
N ASN A 47 11.03 -9.07 2.78
CA ASN A 47 11.55 -9.13 1.41
C ASN A 47 10.44 -9.33 0.37
N ALA A 48 9.28 -9.87 0.78
CA ALA A 48 8.16 -10.14 -0.12
C ALA A 48 6.83 -10.21 0.66
N PHE A 49 6.35 -9.07 1.18
CA PHE A 49 5.06 -9.04 1.86
C PHE A 49 3.89 -9.30 0.91
N ASP A 50 4.07 -9.00 -0.37
CA ASP A 50 3.14 -9.31 -1.45
C ASP A 50 3.90 -9.74 -2.71
N LYS A 51 3.21 -10.46 -3.60
CA LYS A 51 3.76 -11.02 -4.84
C LYS A 51 2.82 -10.74 -6.00
N ILE A 52 3.30 -9.99 -6.97
CA ILE A 52 2.55 -9.68 -8.18
C ILE A 52 2.89 -10.67 -9.28
N PHE A 53 1.92 -11.47 -9.69
CA PHE A 53 2.06 -12.42 -10.79
C PHE A 53 1.63 -11.74 -12.10
N TYR A 54 2.58 -11.54 -12.99
CA TYR A 54 2.31 -10.90 -14.28
C TYR A 54 3.19 -11.50 -15.38
N LYS A 55 2.60 -11.86 -16.53
CA LYS A 55 3.28 -12.46 -17.70
C LYS A 55 4.23 -13.62 -17.34
N ASN A 56 3.75 -14.58 -16.55
CA ASN A 56 4.52 -15.74 -16.09
C ASN A 56 5.77 -15.39 -15.24
N ARG A 57 5.83 -14.20 -14.66
CA ARG A 57 6.87 -13.76 -13.72
C ARG A 57 6.25 -13.37 -12.40
N VAL A 58 7.07 -13.44 -11.36
CA VAL A 58 6.70 -12.99 -10.02
C VAL A 58 7.54 -11.76 -9.70
N TYR A 59 6.89 -10.75 -9.18
CA TYR A 59 7.52 -9.51 -8.72
C TYR A 59 7.22 -9.36 -7.24
N ASP A 60 8.27 -9.37 -6.43
CA ASP A 60 8.15 -9.26 -4.99
C ASP A 60 8.00 -7.79 -4.57
N TYR A 61 7.05 -7.53 -3.67
CA TYR A 61 6.88 -6.25 -3.01
C TYR A 61 7.51 -6.32 -1.63
N ALA A 62 8.63 -5.63 -1.45
CA ALA A 62 9.39 -5.62 -0.21
C ALA A 62 8.98 -4.46 0.71
N MET A 63 9.11 -4.65 2.03
CA MET A 63 8.92 -3.58 3.01
C MET A 63 10.15 -2.66 3.05
N GLY A 64 9.88 -1.37 3.27
CA GLY A 64 10.89 -0.31 3.22
C GLY A 64 11.13 0.18 1.80
N TYR A 65 11.13 1.51 1.64
CA TYR A 65 11.14 2.14 0.32
C TYR A 65 12.38 1.79 -0.51
N GLU A 66 13.57 1.81 0.10
CA GLU A 66 14.80 1.48 -0.62
C GLU A 66 14.81 0.00 -1.03
N ARG A 67 14.37 -0.90 -0.14
CA ARG A 67 14.27 -2.32 -0.46
C ARG A 67 13.22 -2.59 -1.54
N PHE A 68 12.09 -1.90 -1.50
CA PHE A 68 11.07 -1.97 -2.57
C PHE A 68 11.65 -1.56 -3.92
N ILE A 69 12.39 -0.44 -3.96
CA ILE A 69 13.06 0.04 -5.18
C ILE A 69 14.09 -0.98 -5.65
N ASP A 70 14.99 -1.42 -4.78
CA ASP A 70 16.08 -2.33 -5.15
C ASP A 70 15.55 -3.71 -5.60
N THR A 71 14.48 -4.19 -4.98
CA THR A 71 13.83 -5.45 -5.37
C THR A 71 13.22 -5.34 -6.77
N LEU A 72 12.47 -4.29 -7.06
CA LEU A 72 11.89 -4.10 -8.39
C LEU A 72 12.94 -3.78 -9.45
N CYS A 73 14.04 -3.12 -9.09
CA CYS A 73 15.17 -2.85 -9.99
C CYS A 73 15.85 -4.13 -10.49
N GLN A 74 15.75 -5.26 -9.79
CA GLN A 74 16.26 -6.53 -10.30
C GLN A 74 15.57 -6.94 -11.62
N SER A 75 14.30 -6.61 -11.76
CA SER A 75 13.51 -6.87 -12.98
C SER A 75 13.45 -5.67 -13.93
N PHE A 76 13.65 -4.46 -13.41
CA PHE A 76 13.53 -3.20 -14.12
C PHE A 76 14.76 -2.30 -13.88
N PRO A 77 15.97 -2.69 -14.32
CA PRO A 77 17.22 -2.03 -13.93
C PRO A 77 17.34 -0.57 -14.39
N HIS A 78 16.63 -0.19 -15.46
CA HIS A 78 16.64 1.18 -15.99
C HIS A 78 15.56 2.09 -15.37
N GLU A 79 14.74 1.57 -14.45
CA GLU A 79 13.59 2.27 -13.87
C GLU A 79 13.85 2.81 -12.44
N LYS A 80 15.09 2.79 -11.98
CA LYS A 80 15.41 3.14 -10.59
C LYS A 80 14.92 4.53 -10.20
N GLU A 81 15.11 5.51 -11.08
CA GLU A 81 14.69 6.89 -10.82
C GLU A 81 13.16 7.03 -10.84
N ASN A 82 12.50 6.34 -11.76
CA ASN A 82 11.04 6.29 -11.82
C ASN A 82 10.44 5.64 -10.56
N LEU A 83 11.06 4.57 -10.06
CA LEU A 83 10.66 3.93 -8.79
C LEU A 83 10.90 4.85 -7.58
N ARG A 84 11.97 5.66 -7.57
CA ARG A 84 12.17 6.68 -6.55
C ARG A 84 11.10 7.77 -6.60
N GLN A 85 10.76 8.25 -7.79
CA GLN A 85 9.67 9.21 -7.96
C GLN A 85 8.35 8.63 -7.48
N TYR A 86 8.03 7.39 -7.84
CA TYR A 86 6.83 6.70 -7.38
C TYR A 86 6.77 6.64 -5.85
N THR A 87 7.81 6.14 -5.20
CA THR A 87 7.84 6.01 -3.73
C THR A 87 7.83 7.37 -3.03
N THR A 88 8.39 8.41 -3.63
CA THR A 88 8.31 9.79 -3.11
C THR A 88 6.86 10.29 -3.09
N LEU A 89 6.11 10.04 -4.17
CA LEU A 89 4.68 10.38 -4.22
C LEU A 89 3.85 9.58 -3.22
N LEU A 90 4.17 8.29 -3.02
CA LEU A 90 3.51 7.49 -1.98
C LEU A 90 3.73 8.10 -0.58
N LYS A 91 4.96 8.52 -0.27
CA LYS A 91 5.30 9.18 0.99
C LYS A 91 4.57 10.51 1.15
N GLU A 92 4.55 11.33 0.09
CA GLU A 92 3.86 12.62 0.08
C GLU A 92 2.39 12.43 0.48
N VAL A 93 1.69 11.51 -0.17
CA VAL A 93 0.30 11.20 0.15
C VAL A 93 0.15 10.62 1.56
N GLY A 94 1.01 9.68 1.94
CA GLY A 94 0.97 9.06 3.27
C GLY A 94 1.13 10.08 4.42
N ASN A 95 1.91 11.13 4.20
CA ASN A 95 2.13 12.19 5.20
C ASN A 95 0.96 13.18 5.31
N LEU A 96 -0.03 13.12 4.42
CA LEU A 96 -1.23 13.97 4.52
C LEU A 96 -2.15 13.55 5.68
N ILE A 97 -2.05 12.29 6.13
CA ILE A 97 -2.81 11.83 7.28
C ILE A 97 -1.96 11.96 8.55
N SER A 98 -2.43 12.80 9.45
CA SER A 98 -1.88 12.95 10.79
C SER A 98 -2.99 12.72 11.80
N VAL A 99 -2.74 11.84 12.78
CA VAL A 99 -3.68 11.59 13.89
C VAL A 99 -3.94 12.88 14.68
N ASP A 100 -2.92 13.72 14.84
CA ASP A 100 -3.06 15.00 15.53
C ASP A 100 -3.93 16.00 14.76
N ASN A 101 -3.81 16.04 13.43
CA ASN A 101 -4.68 16.86 12.60
C ASN A 101 -6.12 16.36 12.67
N LEU A 102 -6.34 15.07 12.63
CA LEU A 102 -7.67 14.48 12.74
C LEU A 102 -8.32 14.76 14.10
N LYS A 103 -7.56 14.67 15.21
CA LYS A 103 -8.04 15.06 16.55
C LYS A 103 -8.46 16.53 16.63
N LYS A 104 -7.80 17.39 15.89
CA LYS A 104 -8.09 18.84 15.83
C LYS A 104 -9.16 19.19 14.80
N GLY A 105 -9.68 18.21 14.06
CA GLY A 105 -10.62 18.45 12.96
C GLY A 105 -10.00 19.16 11.75
N ILE A 106 -8.65 19.14 11.62
CA ILE A 106 -7.95 19.77 10.51
C ILE A 106 -7.93 18.79 9.33
N ILE A 107 -8.56 19.20 8.23
CA ILE A 107 -8.54 18.47 6.96
C ILE A 107 -7.59 19.19 6.02
N SER A 108 -6.52 18.51 5.59
CA SER A 108 -5.61 19.06 4.58
C SER A 108 -6.26 19.05 3.21
N THR A 109 -6.26 20.20 2.54
CA THR A 109 -6.69 20.31 1.13
C THR A 109 -5.57 19.96 0.14
N GLU A 110 -4.33 19.79 0.62
CA GLU A 110 -3.17 19.49 -0.21
C GLU A 110 -3.30 18.16 -0.98
N GLY A 111 -4.08 17.22 -0.43
CA GLY A 111 -4.38 15.94 -1.06
C GLY A 111 -5.33 16.00 -2.26
N MET A 112 -6.06 17.10 -2.45
CA MET A 112 -7.11 17.20 -3.48
C MET A 112 -6.59 16.93 -4.89
N LYS A 113 -5.36 17.34 -5.21
CA LYS A 113 -4.73 17.05 -6.51
C LYS A 113 -4.63 15.54 -6.80
N PHE A 114 -4.43 14.71 -5.78
CA PHE A 114 -4.32 13.27 -5.91
C PHE A 114 -5.67 12.55 -6.01
N PHE A 115 -6.73 13.12 -5.43
CA PHE A 115 -8.10 12.64 -5.63
C PHE A 115 -8.58 12.83 -7.08
N ASN A 116 -8.17 13.94 -7.70
CA ASN A 116 -8.57 14.29 -9.06
C ASN A 116 -7.69 13.65 -10.15
N THR A 117 -6.70 12.86 -9.77
CA THR A 117 -5.81 12.16 -10.71
C THR A 117 -6.01 10.67 -10.58
N SER A 118 -6.24 9.97 -11.70
CA SER A 118 -6.35 8.51 -11.66
C SER A 118 -5.02 7.85 -11.30
N ALA A 119 -5.07 6.73 -10.61
CA ALA A 119 -3.90 5.93 -10.25
C ALA A 119 -3.10 5.53 -11.51
N ALA A 120 -3.79 5.03 -12.53
CA ALA A 120 -3.18 4.67 -13.80
C ALA A 120 -2.52 5.87 -14.48
N GLY A 121 -3.23 7.01 -14.56
CA GLY A 121 -2.68 8.22 -15.19
C GLY A 121 -1.46 8.80 -14.45
N MET A 122 -1.35 8.60 -13.14
CA MET A 122 -0.15 8.96 -12.40
C MET A 122 1.00 8.00 -12.68
N ILE A 123 0.76 6.70 -12.68
CA ILE A 123 1.75 5.67 -13.01
C ILE A 123 2.26 5.85 -14.44
N ASP A 124 1.36 6.13 -15.40
CA ASP A 124 1.71 6.38 -16.81
C ASP A 124 2.63 7.62 -17.00
N LYS A 125 2.53 8.60 -16.10
CA LYS A 125 3.44 9.78 -16.09
C LYS A 125 4.81 9.47 -15.49
N ILE A 126 4.89 8.49 -14.58
CA ILE A 126 6.13 8.10 -13.90
C ILE A 126 7.00 7.23 -14.80
N THR A 127 6.40 6.29 -15.51
CA THR A 127 7.12 5.37 -16.38
C THR A 127 6.36 5.07 -17.66
N THR A 128 7.08 4.93 -18.76
CA THR A 128 6.53 4.47 -20.05
C THR A 128 6.69 2.95 -20.25
N ASN A 129 7.29 2.24 -19.29
CA ASN A 129 7.45 0.80 -19.34
C ASN A 129 6.13 0.10 -18.98
N PRO A 130 5.46 -0.57 -19.95
CA PRO A 130 4.12 -1.12 -19.73
C PRO A 130 4.11 -2.28 -18.72
N ASP A 131 5.23 -2.98 -18.58
CA ASP A 131 5.34 -4.07 -17.61
C ASP A 131 5.47 -3.51 -16.18
N LEU A 132 6.27 -2.47 -16.00
CA LEU A 132 6.36 -1.79 -14.70
C LEU A 132 5.04 -1.11 -14.34
N GLN A 133 4.36 -0.45 -15.30
CA GLN A 133 3.02 0.11 -15.07
C GLN A 133 2.04 -0.94 -14.54
N SER A 134 2.04 -2.13 -15.16
CA SER A 134 1.17 -3.24 -14.75
C SER A 134 1.53 -3.78 -13.37
N VAL A 135 2.82 -3.89 -13.08
CA VAL A 135 3.31 -4.35 -11.77
C VAL A 135 2.94 -3.34 -10.68
N LEU A 136 3.18 -2.04 -10.87
CA LEU A 136 2.81 -1.00 -9.89
C LEU A 136 1.30 -0.90 -9.65
N ALA A 137 0.49 -1.22 -10.66
CA ALA A 137 -0.96 -1.30 -10.51
C ALA A 137 -1.47 -2.61 -9.88
N GLY A 138 -0.58 -3.59 -9.64
CA GLY A 138 -0.96 -4.94 -9.20
C GLY A 138 -1.69 -4.99 -7.85
N SER A 139 -1.44 -4.03 -6.97
CA SER A 139 -2.13 -3.88 -5.68
C SER A 139 -3.58 -3.39 -5.79
N ALA A 140 -4.04 -3.00 -6.99
CA ALA A 140 -5.40 -2.45 -7.18
C ALA A 140 -6.51 -3.40 -6.72
N LEU A 141 -6.28 -4.72 -6.76
CA LEU A 141 -7.24 -5.72 -6.25
C LEU A 141 -7.55 -5.55 -4.75
N LEU A 142 -6.61 -5.03 -3.96
CA LEU A 142 -6.76 -4.87 -2.51
C LEU A 142 -7.83 -3.85 -2.13
N TYR A 143 -8.12 -2.91 -3.00
CA TYR A 143 -9.14 -1.87 -2.78
C TYR A 143 -10.22 -1.85 -3.87
N GLY A 144 -10.34 -2.93 -4.66
CA GLY A 144 -11.32 -3.02 -5.74
C GLY A 144 -11.09 -2.00 -6.86
N GLY A 145 -9.82 -1.63 -7.06
CA GLY A 145 -9.44 -0.57 -7.98
C GLY A 145 -9.71 -0.92 -9.43
N LEU A 146 -10.23 0.07 -10.18
CA LEU A 146 -10.41 0.01 -11.62
C LEU A 146 -9.51 1.05 -12.27
N ARG A 147 -8.88 0.68 -13.40
CA ARG A 147 -7.91 1.54 -14.10
C ARG A 147 -8.42 2.98 -14.32
N GLU A 148 -9.68 3.12 -14.70
CA GLU A 148 -10.25 4.42 -15.10
C GLU A 148 -10.88 5.21 -13.95
N HIS A 149 -11.16 4.55 -12.82
CA HIS A 149 -11.95 5.13 -11.74
C HIS A 149 -11.20 5.30 -10.43
N SER A 150 -10.14 4.52 -10.20
CA SER A 150 -9.38 4.61 -8.95
C SER A 150 -8.50 5.84 -8.95
N ASN A 151 -8.60 6.65 -7.91
CA ASN A 151 -7.76 7.82 -7.73
C ASN A 151 -6.38 7.46 -7.18
N PHE A 152 -5.40 8.32 -7.43
CA PHE A 152 -4.04 8.09 -6.96
C PHE A 152 -3.90 8.23 -5.44
N TYR A 153 -4.76 9.00 -4.79
CA TYR A 153 -4.73 9.15 -3.34
C TYR A 153 -4.95 7.80 -2.65
N GLU A 154 -6.00 7.08 -3.02
CA GLU A 154 -6.32 5.76 -2.46
C GLU A 154 -5.22 4.75 -2.75
N HIS A 155 -4.76 4.70 -4.00
CA HIS A 155 -3.65 3.85 -4.41
C HIS A 155 -2.39 4.11 -3.57
N ALA A 156 -2.02 5.38 -3.41
CA ALA A 156 -0.83 5.77 -2.68
C ALA A 156 -0.94 5.49 -1.18
N MET A 157 -2.08 5.77 -0.57
CA MET A 157 -2.31 5.49 0.85
C MET A 157 -2.13 4.02 1.18
N ILE A 158 -2.71 3.15 0.37
CA ILE A 158 -2.65 1.71 0.58
C ILE A 158 -1.24 1.18 0.39
N ASN A 159 -0.59 1.50 -0.73
CA ASN A 159 0.77 1.06 -1.01
C ASN A 159 1.78 1.61 0.00
N ASN A 160 1.67 2.89 0.37
CA ASN A 160 2.49 3.50 1.40
C ASN A 160 2.38 2.76 2.74
N SER A 161 1.15 2.44 3.13
CA SER A 161 0.87 1.73 4.39
C SER A 161 1.58 0.38 4.45
N TYR A 162 1.51 -0.41 3.38
CA TYR A 162 2.11 -1.73 3.33
C TYR A 162 3.62 -1.72 3.17
N ILE A 163 4.16 -0.79 2.38
CA ILE A 163 5.62 -0.63 2.23
C ILE A 163 6.25 -0.21 3.56
N GLN A 164 5.58 0.56 4.39
CA GLN A 164 6.06 0.91 5.72
C GLN A 164 6.11 -0.29 6.68
N GLY A 165 5.23 -1.27 6.51
CA GLY A 165 5.19 -2.48 7.32
C GLY A 165 3.85 -3.18 7.21
N ALA A 166 3.83 -4.41 6.77
CA ALA A 166 2.64 -5.22 6.57
C ALA A 166 2.53 -6.33 7.63
N TYR A 167 1.34 -6.50 8.18
CA TYR A 167 1.06 -7.40 9.30
C TYR A 167 -0.18 -8.22 9.06
N ARG A 168 -0.19 -9.43 9.55
CA ARG A 168 -1.35 -10.31 9.59
C ARG A 168 -1.85 -10.46 11.02
N PHE A 169 -3.17 -10.46 11.19
CA PHE A 169 -3.79 -10.88 12.45
C PHE A 169 -3.61 -12.38 12.62
N ILE A 170 -3.38 -12.80 13.86
CA ILE A 170 -3.31 -14.20 14.25
C ILE A 170 -4.35 -14.47 15.36
N ASP A 171 -4.97 -15.64 15.31
CA ASP A 171 -5.95 -16.11 16.29
C ASP A 171 -5.32 -16.41 17.64
#